data_95dfb1c82488a94887d653d743f89de3
#
_entry.id   95dfb1c82488a94887d653d743f89de3
#
_cell.length_a   1.000
_cell.length_b   1.000
_cell.length_c   1.000
_cell.angle_alpha   90.00
_cell.angle_beta   90.00
_cell.angle_gamma   90.00
#
_symmetry.space_group_name_H-M   'P 1'
#
loop_
_entity.id
_entity.type
_entity.pdbx_description
1 polymer ?
#
loop_
_entity_poly.entity_id
_entity_poly.type
_entity_poly.pdbx_seq_one_letter_code
_entity_poly.pdbx_strand_id
1 'polypeptide(L)'
;MGRSRGGLSTKIHAATIDENCAVALHLTPGHAHDGRQFECLYESLDPDNVLESAALDKGYDADRIRERLAYDGIQAVIPPISTRSKKLPYDKELYRGRNRIERFFNKLKQFRRIATRYDKLAKTFFAALHLVSAFLIIRNS
;
A
#
# COMPACT_ATOMS: atom_id res chain seq x y z
N MET A 1 2.02 16.21 9.52
CA MET A 1 2.44 16.20 10.95
C MET A 1 2.30 14.79 11.51
N GLY A 2 3.40 14.18 11.92
CA GLY A 2 3.43 12.81 12.45
C GLY A 2 3.11 12.67 13.94
N ARG A 3 2.49 13.66 14.58
CA ARG A 3 2.04 13.57 15.98
C ARG A 3 0.52 13.52 16.04
N SER A 4 -0.02 12.33 16.26
CA SER A 4 -1.35 12.19 16.82
C SER A 4 -1.29 12.51 18.32
N ARG A 5 -2.43 12.79 18.95
CA ARG A 5 -2.53 13.03 20.43
C ARG A 5 -1.94 11.92 21.29
N GLY A 6 -1.50 10.80 20.72
CA GLY A 6 -0.90 9.63 21.40
C GLY A 6 0.56 9.33 21.06
N GLY A 7 1.31 10.22 20.33
CA GLY A 7 2.73 10.03 20.02
C GLY A 7 3.05 9.89 18.53
N LEU A 8 4.20 9.30 18.20
CA LEU A 8 4.65 9.09 16.83
C LEU A 8 3.73 8.09 16.10
N SER A 9 3.16 8.51 14.98
CA SER A 9 2.38 7.62 14.11
C SER A 9 3.29 6.85 13.15
N THR A 10 2.88 5.63 12.81
CA THR A 10 3.53 4.80 11.79
C THR A 10 2.54 4.57 10.66
N LYS A 11 2.99 4.71 9.43
CA LYS A 11 2.21 4.43 8.24
C LYS A 11 2.57 3.06 7.70
N ILE A 12 1.56 2.27 7.34
CA ILE A 12 1.72 0.97 6.71
C ILE A 12 1.48 1.14 5.22
N HIS A 13 2.44 0.71 4.42
CA HIS A 13 2.30 0.60 2.98
C HIS A 13 2.17 -0.89 2.63
N ALA A 14 1.22 -1.22 1.78
CA ALA A 14 0.98 -2.59 1.36
C ALA A 14 0.71 -2.66 -0.14
N ALA A 15 1.20 -3.71 -0.76
CA ALA A 15 0.75 -4.15 -2.07
C ALA A 15 -0.07 -5.43 -1.90
N THR A 16 -1.26 -5.48 -2.46
CA THR A 16 -2.18 -6.62 -2.32
C THR A 16 -2.62 -7.12 -3.69
N ILE A 17 -2.79 -8.42 -3.81
CA ILE A 17 -3.44 -9.05 -4.97
C ILE A 17 -4.95 -9.07 -4.73
N ASP A 18 -5.36 -9.39 -3.51
CA ASP A 18 -6.74 -9.41 -3.07
C ASP A 18 -6.88 -8.92 -1.62
N GLU A 19 -8.07 -9.00 -1.06
CA GLU A 19 -8.36 -8.52 0.30
C GLU A 19 -7.77 -9.37 1.44
N ASN A 20 -7.14 -10.49 1.13
CA ASN A 20 -6.53 -11.42 2.09
C ASN A 20 -5.03 -11.55 1.90
N CYS A 21 -4.52 -11.22 0.71
CA CYS A 21 -3.15 -11.47 0.33
C CYS A 21 -2.38 -10.17 0.10
N ALA A 22 -1.54 -9.80 1.06
CA ALA A 22 -0.50 -8.80 0.88
C ALA A 22 0.77 -9.47 0.37
N VAL A 23 1.27 -8.99 -0.77
CA VAL A 23 2.50 -9.49 -1.40
C VAL A 23 3.73 -8.66 -1.01
N ALA A 24 3.53 -7.46 -0.51
CA ALA A 24 4.58 -6.62 0.04
C ALA A 24 4.05 -5.72 1.15
N LEU A 25 4.85 -5.51 2.19
CA LEU A 25 4.56 -4.65 3.33
C LEU A 25 5.78 -3.78 3.65
N HIS A 26 5.54 -2.51 3.95
CA HIS A 26 6.57 -1.57 4.36
C HIS A 26 6.04 -0.59 5.41
N LEU A 27 6.90 -0.21 6.37
CA LEU A 27 6.55 0.75 7.42
C LEU A 27 7.36 2.04 7.25
N THR A 28 6.68 3.16 7.43
CA THR A 28 7.33 4.48 7.47
C THR A 28 6.78 5.33 8.60
N PRO A 29 7.52 6.38 9.01
CA PRO A 29 6.94 7.41 9.86
C PRO A 29 5.68 8.00 9.22
N GLY A 30 4.69 8.36 10.04
CA GLY A 30 3.39 8.82 9.55
C GLY A 30 3.39 10.08 8.69
N HIS A 31 4.47 10.86 8.73
CA HIS A 31 4.67 12.05 7.90
C HIS A 31 5.33 11.77 6.54
N ALA A 32 5.75 10.52 6.29
CA ALA A 32 6.39 10.15 5.03
C ALA A 32 5.41 10.26 3.85
N HIS A 33 5.89 10.80 2.73
CA HIS A 33 5.11 10.87 1.50
C HIS A 33 5.02 9.50 0.82
N ASP A 34 3.81 9.11 0.45
CA ASP A 34 3.53 7.80 -0.16
C ASP A 34 4.34 7.58 -1.44
N GLY A 35 4.39 8.58 -2.32
CA GLY A 35 5.11 8.47 -3.58
C GLY A 35 6.60 8.18 -3.44
N ARG A 36 7.24 8.56 -2.33
CA ARG A 36 8.66 8.25 -2.08
C ARG A 36 8.89 6.79 -1.68
N GLN A 37 7.84 6.11 -1.21
CA GLN A 37 7.92 4.73 -0.76
C GLN A 37 7.60 3.73 -1.88
N PHE A 38 7.17 4.22 -3.03
CA PHE A 38 6.79 3.39 -4.18
C PHE A 38 7.91 2.43 -4.59
N GLU A 39 9.13 2.94 -4.80
CA GLU A 39 10.24 2.11 -5.27
C GLU A 39 10.55 0.97 -4.30
N CYS A 40 10.63 1.28 -2.99
CA CYS A 40 10.90 0.29 -1.96
C CYS A 40 9.84 -0.82 -1.94
N LEU A 41 8.56 -0.45 -2.05
CA LEU A 41 7.46 -1.40 -2.07
C LEU A 41 7.45 -2.20 -3.38
N TYR A 42 7.68 -1.53 -4.50
CA TYR A 42 7.67 -2.12 -5.84
C TYR A 42 8.81 -3.12 -6.04
N GLU A 43 10.03 -2.78 -5.59
CA GLU A 43 11.20 -3.64 -5.67
C GLU A 43 11.11 -4.87 -4.74
N SER A 44 10.25 -4.82 -3.73
CA SER A 44 10.00 -5.97 -2.85
C SER A 44 8.98 -6.96 -3.43
N LEU A 45 8.35 -6.65 -4.57
CA LEU A 45 7.48 -7.58 -5.27
C LEU A 45 8.30 -8.67 -5.94
N ASP A 46 7.73 -9.88 -5.98
CA ASP A 46 8.35 -10.99 -6.69
C ASP A 46 8.42 -10.67 -8.19
N PRO A 47 9.61 -10.67 -8.81
CA PRO A 47 9.77 -10.37 -10.23
C PRO A 47 9.07 -11.36 -11.16
N ASP A 48 8.76 -12.57 -10.67
CA ASP A 48 8.03 -13.58 -11.44
C ASP A 48 6.51 -13.31 -11.51
N ASN A 49 6.02 -12.36 -10.71
CA ASN A 49 4.63 -11.91 -10.79
C ASN A 49 4.40 -11.07 -12.05
N VAL A 50 3.61 -11.59 -12.96
CA VAL A 50 3.15 -10.84 -14.14
C VAL A 50 2.04 -9.89 -13.73
N LEU A 51 2.34 -8.59 -13.69
CA LEU A 51 1.39 -7.55 -13.38
C LEU A 51 0.91 -6.88 -14.67
N GLU A 52 -0.41 -6.89 -14.92
CA GLU A 52 -1.01 -6.21 -16.05
C GLU A 52 -1.34 -4.74 -15.72
N SER A 53 -1.76 -4.49 -14.48
CA SER A 53 -2.13 -3.16 -14.01
C SER A 53 -1.81 -2.95 -12.53
N ALA A 54 -1.59 -1.70 -12.15
CA ALA A 54 -1.37 -1.30 -10.76
C ALA A 54 -2.30 -0.14 -10.40
N ALA A 55 -3.24 -0.38 -9.50
CA ALA A 55 -4.13 0.63 -8.97
C ALA A 55 -3.51 1.27 -7.70
N LEU A 56 -3.16 2.54 -7.80
CA LEU A 56 -2.50 3.30 -6.74
C LEU A 56 -3.35 4.51 -6.35
N ASP A 57 -3.20 4.95 -5.11
CA ASP A 57 -3.85 6.17 -4.64
C ASP A 57 -3.26 7.42 -5.32
N LYS A 58 -4.01 8.50 -5.35
CA LYS A 58 -3.57 9.81 -5.85
C LYS A 58 -2.26 10.30 -5.23
N GLY A 59 -1.92 9.87 -4.00
CA GLY A 59 -0.63 10.16 -3.37
C GLY A 59 0.57 9.61 -4.12
N TYR A 60 0.36 8.67 -5.04
CA TYR A 60 1.38 8.11 -5.92
C TYR A 60 1.39 8.74 -7.32
N ASP A 61 0.63 9.81 -7.55
CA ASP A 61 0.58 10.48 -8.85
C ASP A 61 1.83 11.33 -9.11
N ALA A 62 2.89 10.66 -9.51
CA ALA A 62 4.15 11.26 -9.93
C ALA A 62 4.58 10.69 -11.28
N ASP A 63 5.15 11.55 -12.13
CA ASP A 63 5.54 11.13 -13.48
C ASP A 63 6.55 9.98 -13.45
N ARG A 64 7.53 10.02 -12.54
CA ARG A 64 8.50 8.94 -12.34
C ARG A 64 7.86 7.57 -12.05
N ILE A 65 6.75 7.55 -11.30
CA ILE A 65 6.03 6.31 -10.99
C ILE A 65 5.31 5.79 -12.23
N ARG A 66 4.64 6.68 -12.96
CA ARG A 66 3.96 6.34 -14.22
C ARG A 66 4.93 5.84 -15.27
N GLU A 67 6.08 6.51 -15.41
CA GLU A 67 7.15 6.11 -16.33
C GLU A 67 7.74 4.75 -15.96
N ARG A 68 7.96 4.50 -14.68
CA ARG A 68 8.45 3.21 -14.20
C ARG A 68 7.49 2.07 -14.53
N LEU A 69 6.20 2.25 -14.23
CA LEU A 69 5.17 1.26 -14.55
C LEU A 69 5.06 1.04 -16.07
N ALA A 70 5.08 2.10 -16.85
CA ALA A 70 5.05 2.01 -18.30
C ALA A 70 6.27 1.29 -18.88
N TYR A 71 7.45 1.54 -18.33
CA TYR A 71 8.68 0.83 -18.71
C TYR A 71 8.57 -0.67 -18.52
N ASP A 72 7.95 -1.11 -17.40
CA ASP A 72 7.73 -2.52 -17.08
C ASP A 72 6.45 -3.09 -17.78
N GLY A 73 5.79 -2.31 -18.62
CA GLY A 73 4.60 -2.75 -19.37
C GLY A 73 3.33 -2.83 -18.51
N ILE A 74 3.31 -2.16 -17.34
CA ILE A 74 2.20 -2.20 -16.40
C ILE A 74 1.30 -0.97 -16.59
N GLN A 75 0.01 -1.20 -16.72
CA GLN A 75 -0.96 -0.09 -16.82
C GLN A 75 -1.08 0.62 -15.47
N ALA A 76 -0.70 1.90 -15.42
CA ALA A 76 -0.86 2.74 -14.26
C ALA A 76 -2.33 3.21 -14.11
N VAL A 77 -2.98 2.85 -13.01
CA VAL A 77 -4.34 3.24 -12.68
C VAL A 77 -4.31 4.16 -11.47
N ILE A 78 -3.97 5.43 -11.70
CA ILE A 78 -3.69 6.43 -10.66
C ILE A 78 -4.56 7.67 -10.93
N PRO A 79 -5.45 8.05 -9.99
CA PRO A 79 -6.18 9.31 -10.10
C PRO A 79 -5.20 10.50 -10.06
N PRO A 80 -5.41 11.53 -10.88
CA PRO A 80 -4.54 12.70 -10.85
C PRO A 80 -4.74 13.50 -9.55
N ILE A 81 -3.65 14.02 -9.00
CA ILE A 81 -3.71 14.98 -7.90
C ILE A 81 -4.36 16.30 -8.36
N SER A 82 -4.98 17.01 -7.42
CA SER A 82 -5.68 18.28 -7.71
C SER A 82 -4.77 19.37 -8.28
N THR A 83 -3.50 19.37 -7.87
CA THR A 83 -2.48 20.35 -8.27
C THR A 83 -1.85 20.07 -9.62
N ARG A 84 -2.11 18.91 -10.23
CA ARG A 84 -1.60 18.60 -11.57
C ARG A 84 -2.29 19.48 -12.63
N SER A 85 -1.50 20.20 -13.40
CA SER A 85 -2.00 21.12 -14.46
C SER A 85 -2.74 20.37 -15.56
N LYS A 86 -2.18 19.24 -16.01
CA LYS A 86 -2.81 18.38 -17.01
C LYS A 86 -3.36 17.12 -16.31
N LYS A 87 -4.68 17.01 -16.25
CA LYS A 87 -5.35 15.82 -15.70
C LYS A 87 -5.17 14.65 -16.65
N LEU A 88 -4.58 13.57 -16.14
CA LEU A 88 -4.41 12.34 -16.90
C LEU A 88 -5.62 11.43 -16.72
N PRO A 89 -6.16 10.83 -17.77
CA PRO A 89 -7.23 9.86 -17.65
C PRO A 89 -6.72 8.58 -17.00
N TYR A 90 -7.61 7.87 -16.31
CA TYR A 90 -7.33 6.56 -15.72
C TYR A 90 -8.57 5.69 -15.81
N ASP A 91 -8.37 4.37 -15.80
CA ASP A 91 -9.47 3.40 -15.84
C ASP A 91 -10.17 3.34 -14.48
N LYS A 92 -11.39 3.86 -14.42
CA LYS A 92 -12.19 3.92 -13.20
C LYS A 92 -12.68 2.55 -12.74
N GLU A 93 -12.92 1.63 -13.68
CA GLU A 93 -13.33 0.26 -13.35
C GLU A 93 -12.20 -0.51 -12.67
N LEU A 94 -10.99 -0.45 -13.23
CA LEU A 94 -9.81 -1.03 -12.60
C LEU A 94 -9.49 -0.35 -11.27
N TYR A 95 -9.71 0.96 -11.16
CA TYR A 95 -9.48 1.68 -9.91
C TYR A 95 -10.43 1.24 -8.78
N ARG A 96 -11.65 0.82 -9.09
CA ARG A 96 -12.55 0.25 -8.08
C ARG A 96 -11.97 -0.99 -7.41
N GLY A 97 -11.10 -1.73 -8.11
CA GLY A 97 -10.35 -2.85 -7.55
C GLY A 97 -9.46 -2.48 -6.36
N ARG A 98 -9.08 -1.20 -6.21
CA ARG A 98 -8.36 -0.67 -5.05
C ARG A 98 -9.10 -0.89 -3.72
N ASN A 99 -10.42 -1.07 -3.75
CA ASN A 99 -11.21 -1.42 -2.57
C ASN A 99 -10.70 -2.71 -1.88
N ARG A 100 -9.98 -3.57 -2.58
CA ARG A 100 -9.35 -4.78 -2.00
C ARG A 100 -8.31 -4.42 -0.92
N ILE A 101 -7.50 -3.39 -1.14
CA ILE A 101 -6.51 -2.96 -0.14
C ILE A 101 -7.19 -2.34 1.09
N GLU A 102 -8.30 -1.62 0.90
CA GLU A 102 -9.08 -1.08 2.01
C GLU A 102 -9.68 -2.19 2.86
N ARG A 103 -10.20 -3.24 2.23
CA ARG A 103 -10.70 -4.44 2.91
C ARG A 103 -9.58 -5.17 3.65
N PHE A 104 -8.40 -5.29 3.05
CA PHE A 104 -7.22 -5.85 3.70
C PHE A 104 -6.88 -5.09 4.98
N PHE A 105 -6.76 -3.76 4.92
CA PHE A 105 -6.50 -2.95 6.11
C PHE A 105 -7.61 -3.05 7.16
N ASN A 106 -8.88 -3.15 6.75
CA ASN A 106 -9.97 -3.35 7.69
C ASN A 106 -9.87 -4.69 8.42
N LYS A 107 -9.46 -5.75 7.73
CA LYS A 107 -9.18 -7.05 8.36
C LYS A 107 -8.01 -6.97 9.33
N LEU A 108 -6.93 -6.28 8.98
CA LEU A 108 -5.80 -6.05 9.90
C LEU A 108 -6.24 -5.34 11.19
N LYS A 109 -7.10 -4.34 11.09
CA LYS A 109 -7.62 -3.58 12.24
C LYS A 109 -8.47 -4.41 13.21
N GLN A 110 -8.99 -5.56 12.78
CA GLN A 110 -9.69 -6.49 13.67
C GLN A 110 -8.75 -7.14 14.69
N PHE A 111 -7.46 -7.16 14.43
CA PHE A 111 -6.45 -7.62 15.39
C PHE A 111 -6.08 -6.47 16.31
N ARG A 112 -6.50 -6.59 17.58
CA ARG A 112 -6.42 -5.52 18.58
C ARG A 112 -5.01 -4.89 18.70
N ARG A 113 -3.96 -5.70 18.63
CA ARG A 113 -2.57 -5.24 18.74
C ARG A 113 -2.17 -4.33 17.58
N ILE A 114 -2.59 -4.65 16.36
CA ILE A 114 -2.36 -3.81 15.17
C ILE A 114 -3.18 -2.52 15.27
N ALA A 115 -4.45 -2.62 15.65
CA ALA A 115 -5.35 -1.47 15.73
C ALA A 115 -4.94 -0.47 16.83
N THR A 116 -4.48 -0.95 17.97
CA THR A 116 -4.12 -0.11 19.13
C THR A 116 -2.63 0.21 19.21
N ARG A 117 -1.79 -0.47 18.44
CA ARG A 117 -0.35 -0.27 18.39
C ARG A 117 0.31 -0.34 19.76
N TYR A 118 0.05 -1.41 20.52
CA TYR A 118 0.67 -1.66 21.81
C TYR A 118 2.20 -1.83 21.72
N ASP A 119 2.72 -2.30 20.58
CA ASP A 119 4.14 -2.45 20.36
C ASP A 119 4.78 -1.12 19.96
N LYS A 120 5.67 -0.63 20.81
CA LYS A 120 6.40 0.63 20.60
C LYS A 120 7.56 0.48 19.62
N LEU A 121 8.07 -0.73 19.44
CA LEU A 121 9.19 -1.03 18.57
C LEU A 121 8.66 -1.34 17.13
N ALA A 122 9.10 -0.56 16.16
CA ALA A 122 8.70 -0.75 14.77
C ALA A 122 9.00 -2.16 14.25
N LYS A 123 10.14 -2.74 14.66
CA LYS A 123 10.54 -4.11 14.29
C LYS A 123 9.55 -5.17 14.78
N THR A 124 9.13 -5.10 16.05
CA THR A 124 8.16 -6.02 16.64
C THR A 124 6.77 -5.83 16.00
N PHE A 125 6.39 -4.59 15.76
CA PHE A 125 5.12 -4.27 15.09
C PHE A 125 5.11 -4.82 13.65
N PHE A 126 6.21 -4.68 12.92
CA PHE A 126 6.34 -5.20 11.56
C PHE A 126 6.27 -6.74 11.51
N ALA A 127 6.93 -7.42 12.46
CA ALA A 127 6.84 -8.87 12.58
C ALA A 127 5.41 -9.34 12.88
N ALA A 128 4.68 -8.66 13.76
CA ALA A 128 3.29 -8.95 14.06
C ALA A 128 2.38 -8.73 12.84
N LEU A 129 2.64 -7.69 12.05
CA LEU A 129 1.91 -7.39 10.82
C LEU A 129 2.08 -8.51 9.77
N HIS A 130 3.30 -9.01 9.58
CA HIS A 130 3.57 -10.15 8.70
C HIS A 130 2.87 -11.42 9.18
N LEU A 131 2.88 -11.70 10.48
CA LEU A 131 2.22 -12.87 11.06
C LEU A 131 0.72 -12.83 10.82
N VAL A 132 0.08 -11.69 11.04
CA VAL A 132 -1.36 -11.51 10.80
C VAL A 132 -1.68 -11.65 9.32
N SER A 133 -0.87 -11.09 8.44
CA SER A 133 -1.05 -11.20 6.99
C SER A 133 -0.96 -12.66 6.53
N ALA A 134 0.02 -13.42 7.02
CA ALA A 134 0.14 -14.85 6.75
C ALA A 134 -1.08 -15.64 7.26
N PHE A 135 -1.57 -15.31 8.45
CA PHE A 135 -2.78 -15.94 9.00
C PHE A 135 -4.01 -15.68 8.14
N LEU A 136 -4.18 -14.47 7.61
CA LEU A 136 -5.29 -14.14 6.73
C LEU A 136 -5.27 -14.96 5.43
N ILE A 137 -4.08 -15.18 4.87
CA ILE A 137 -3.90 -16.03 3.68
C ILE A 137 -4.34 -17.46 4.00
N ILE A 138 -3.81 -18.06 5.06
CA ILE A 138 -4.09 -19.45 5.44
C ILE A 138 -5.57 -19.65 5.75
N ARG A 139 -6.19 -18.73 6.47
CA ARG A 139 -7.60 -18.83 6.87
C ARG A 139 -8.55 -18.80 5.67
N ASN A 140 -8.18 -18.14 4.58
CA ASN A 140 -9.04 -17.95 3.41
C ASN A 140 -8.61 -18.80 2.19
N SER A 141 -7.62 -19.68 2.41
CA SER A 141 -7.20 -20.69 1.41
C SER A 141 -8.10 -21.98 1.51
#